data_a7194134bd569417b120ed4c3cfa23de
#
_entry.id   a7194134bd569417b120ed4c3cfa23de
#
_cell.length_a   1.000
_cell.length_b   1.000
_cell.length_c   1.000
_cell.angle_alpha   90.00
_cell.angle_beta   90.00
_cell.angle_gamma   90.00
#
_symmetry.space_group_name_H-M   'P 1'
#
loop_
_entity.id
_entity.type
_entity.pdbx_description
1 polymer ?
#
loop_
_entity_poly.entity_id
_entity_poly.type
_entity_poly.pdbx_seq_one_letter_code
_entity_poly.pdbx_strand_id
1 'polypeptide(L)'
;MNKATAAFASLMLIASCATAPPAPPQAVKDLVPTGKLRAGINYANAIVATKDPVTGELRGVSVDLVREVARRLNVPLELHGFDFSGKLADAMNAGALDIGGIAGGSGTGREGTMDFTAGYLQIETTYMVGPGSPIRAIADVDLPSVRVGVADKSAFRPFLARTLKNATLVTGPGNPTAFELLRSGQADVLAGLRHQLMEVAPQLPGSRVLDGRFLVVEQTLAIPKGRDAGAKYLREFIEEAKATGFIARSLAQSGHPNVPVSPPAGK
;
A
#
# COMPACT_ATOMS: atom_id res chain seq x y z
N MET A 1 51.04 -21.05 49.67
CA MET A 1 50.15 -21.51 48.62
C MET A 1 48.87 -20.68 48.70
N ASN A 2 48.80 -19.57 47.96
CA ASN A 2 47.66 -18.66 47.96
C ASN A 2 46.73 -19.00 46.75
N LYS A 3 45.52 -19.39 47.08
CA LYS A 3 44.47 -19.58 46.08
C LYS A 3 43.71 -18.24 45.90
N ALA A 4 43.91 -17.61 44.76
CA ALA A 4 43.12 -16.44 44.36
C ALA A 4 41.81 -16.91 43.71
N THR A 5 40.69 -16.60 44.31
CA THR A 5 39.32 -16.87 43.81
C THR A 5 38.92 -15.70 42.92
N ALA A 6 38.86 -15.92 41.61
CA ALA A 6 38.34 -14.92 40.68
C ALA A 6 36.82 -14.94 40.66
N ALA A 7 36.19 -13.87 41.12
CA ALA A 7 34.74 -13.67 41.01
C ALA A 7 34.40 -13.13 39.63
N PHE A 8 33.67 -13.92 38.82
CA PHE A 8 33.09 -13.49 37.55
C PHE A 8 31.80 -12.73 37.83
N ALA A 9 31.83 -11.40 37.70
CA ALA A 9 30.62 -10.59 37.73
C ALA A 9 29.94 -10.65 36.36
N SER A 10 28.84 -11.40 36.26
CA SER A 10 27.98 -11.43 35.06
C SER A 10 27.16 -10.13 35.00
N LEU A 11 27.54 -9.27 34.06
CA LEU A 11 26.78 -8.06 33.74
C LEU A 11 25.54 -8.45 32.94
N MET A 12 24.37 -8.54 33.60
CA MET A 12 23.07 -8.68 32.90
C MET A 12 22.75 -7.36 32.20
N LEU A 13 22.88 -7.32 30.87
CA LEU A 13 22.28 -6.27 30.05
C LEU A 13 20.74 -6.41 30.12
N ILE A 14 20.11 -5.57 30.93
CA ILE A 14 18.66 -5.39 30.89
C ILE A 14 18.37 -4.60 29.61
N ALA A 15 17.91 -5.28 28.55
CA ALA A 15 17.36 -4.63 27.38
C ALA A 15 16.09 -3.87 27.82
N SER A 16 16.23 -2.57 28.04
CA SER A 16 15.11 -1.67 28.27
C SER A 16 14.25 -1.65 27.01
N CYS A 17 13.09 -2.27 27.06
CA CYS A 17 12.03 -2.03 26.07
C CYS A 17 11.60 -0.58 26.21
N ALA A 18 12.21 0.32 25.43
CA ALA A 18 11.78 1.70 25.35
C ALA A 18 10.34 1.71 24.86
N THR A 19 9.40 1.97 25.74
CA THR A 19 8.00 2.22 25.36
C THR A 19 7.98 3.53 24.56
N ALA A 20 7.37 3.53 23.39
CA ALA A 20 7.18 4.75 22.61
C ALA A 20 6.46 5.80 23.47
N PRO A 21 6.84 7.09 23.36
CA PRO A 21 6.18 8.15 24.12
C PRO A 21 4.67 8.18 23.80
N PRO A 22 3.83 8.57 24.78
CA PRO A 22 2.39 8.65 24.56
C PRO A 22 2.06 9.62 23.41
N ALA A 23 1.03 9.29 22.62
CA ALA A 23 0.60 10.14 21.53
C ALA A 23 0.12 11.51 22.04
N PRO A 24 0.43 12.61 21.33
CA PRO A 24 -0.07 13.93 21.69
C PRO A 24 -1.61 13.96 21.74
N PRO A 25 -2.25 14.62 22.74
CA PRO A 25 -3.70 14.63 22.89
C PRO A 25 -4.46 15.08 21.63
N GLN A 26 -3.93 16.06 20.89
CA GLN A 26 -4.53 16.52 19.64
C GLN A 26 -4.45 15.45 18.53
N ALA A 27 -3.35 14.67 18.45
CA ALA A 27 -3.24 13.56 17.52
C ALA A 27 -4.28 12.46 17.83
N VAL A 28 -4.50 12.16 19.12
CA VAL A 28 -5.57 11.23 19.53
C VAL A 28 -6.93 11.74 19.08
N LYS A 29 -7.24 13.03 19.32
CA LYS A 29 -8.51 13.64 18.90
C LYS A 29 -8.72 13.56 17.37
N ASP A 30 -7.66 13.80 16.59
CA ASP A 30 -7.71 13.74 15.13
C ASP A 30 -7.92 12.30 14.62
N LEU A 31 -7.28 11.32 15.27
CA LEU A 31 -7.29 9.92 14.83
C LEU A 31 -8.49 9.13 15.36
N VAL A 32 -9.09 9.56 16.50
CA VAL A 32 -10.10 8.78 17.21
C VAL A 32 -11.32 9.67 17.57
N PRO A 33 -11.93 10.37 16.59
CA PRO A 33 -13.00 11.31 16.87
C PRO A 33 -14.28 10.65 17.44
N THR A 34 -14.41 9.33 17.28
CA THR A 34 -15.59 8.56 17.70
C THR A 34 -15.32 7.62 18.89
N GLY A 35 -14.14 7.75 19.55
CA GLY A 35 -13.75 6.87 20.65
C GLY A 35 -13.15 5.54 20.23
N LYS A 36 -13.10 5.23 18.92
CA LYS A 36 -12.45 4.07 18.32
C LYS A 36 -11.73 4.49 17.05
N LEU A 37 -10.68 3.75 16.66
CA LEU A 37 -9.97 3.94 15.41
C LEU A 37 -10.64 3.12 14.31
N ARG A 38 -11.28 3.78 13.33
CA ARG A 38 -11.89 3.12 12.17
C ARG A 38 -10.87 3.10 11.04
N ALA A 39 -10.33 1.91 10.72
CA ALA A 39 -9.26 1.74 9.74
C ALA A 39 -9.71 0.97 8.51
N GLY A 40 -9.50 1.54 7.33
CA GLY A 40 -9.72 0.89 6.03
C GLY A 40 -8.48 0.14 5.55
N ILE A 41 -8.66 -1.08 5.06
CA ILE A 41 -7.58 -1.94 4.54
C ILE A 41 -7.93 -2.37 3.13
N ASN A 42 -7.06 -2.05 2.17
CA ASN A 42 -7.18 -2.55 0.80
C ASN A 42 -6.51 -3.93 0.69
N TYR A 43 -7.33 -5.01 0.63
CA TYR A 43 -6.83 -6.37 0.45
C TYR A 43 -6.76 -6.83 -1.02
N ALA A 44 -7.06 -5.95 -2.00
CA ALA A 44 -6.81 -6.26 -3.42
C ALA A 44 -5.32 -6.40 -3.76
N ASN A 45 -4.44 -5.90 -2.90
CA ASN A 45 -2.99 -6.05 -3.02
C ASN A 45 -2.49 -7.02 -1.94
N ALA A 46 -2.29 -8.28 -2.32
CA ALA A 46 -1.90 -9.36 -1.41
C ALA A 46 -0.54 -9.13 -0.71
N ILE A 47 0.34 -8.28 -1.27
CA ILE A 47 1.60 -7.91 -0.61
C ILE A 47 1.34 -7.13 0.69
N VAL A 48 0.30 -6.30 0.73
CA VAL A 48 0.04 -5.44 1.90
C VAL A 48 -1.03 -5.97 2.83
N ALA A 49 -2.02 -6.71 2.27
CA ALA A 49 -3.05 -7.36 3.07
C ALA A 49 -3.74 -8.48 2.30
N THR A 50 -4.19 -9.49 3.04
CA THR A 50 -5.06 -10.56 2.57
C THR A 50 -6.31 -10.65 3.44
N LYS A 51 -7.37 -11.22 2.88
CA LYS A 51 -8.59 -11.54 3.62
C LYS A 51 -8.80 -13.05 3.59
N ASP A 52 -8.88 -13.66 4.74
CA ASP A 52 -9.19 -15.08 4.85
C ASP A 52 -10.59 -15.35 4.26
N PRO A 53 -10.75 -16.28 3.30
CA PRO A 53 -12.01 -16.50 2.62
C PRO A 53 -13.07 -17.16 3.50
N VAL A 54 -12.66 -17.82 4.59
CA VAL A 54 -13.58 -18.56 5.49
C VAL A 54 -13.96 -17.69 6.68
N THR A 55 -12.97 -17.10 7.36
CA THR A 55 -13.20 -16.31 8.58
C THR A 55 -13.44 -14.84 8.31
N GLY A 56 -13.05 -14.35 7.15
CA GLY A 56 -13.08 -12.92 6.80
C GLY A 56 -11.97 -12.10 7.49
N GLU A 57 -11.06 -12.73 8.24
CA GLU A 57 -10.00 -12.05 8.96
C GLU A 57 -9.02 -11.37 8.00
N LEU A 58 -8.68 -10.12 8.31
CA LEU A 58 -7.69 -9.35 7.58
C LEU A 58 -6.31 -9.54 8.23
N ARG A 59 -5.29 -9.81 7.41
CA ARG A 59 -3.89 -9.99 7.83
C ARG A 59 -2.95 -9.28 6.86
N GLY A 60 -1.71 -9.01 7.30
CA GLY A 60 -0.67 -8.41 6.49
C GLY A 60 -0.17 -7.08 7.03
N VAL A 61 0.87 -6.53 6.41
CA VAL A 61 1.62 -5.37 6.92
C VAL A 61 0.74 -4.13 7.13
N SER A 62 -0.25 -3.87 6.25
CA SER A 62 -1.19 -2.76 6.44
C SER A 62 -2.04 -2.94 7.70
N VAL A 63 -2.44 -4.18 7.99
CA VAL A 63 -3.25 -4.52 9.17
C VAL A 63 -2.43 -4.37 10.44
N ASP A 64 -1.18 -4.87 10.42
CA ASP A 64 -0.29 -4.79 11.58
C ASP A 64 0.07 -3.35 11.92
N LEU A 65 0.28 -2.50 10.90
CA LEU A 65 0.52 -1.07 11.11
C LEU A 65 -0.66 -0.39 11.82
N VAL A 66 -1.89 -0.61 11.36
CA VAL A 66 -3.05 0.04 12.00
C VAL A 66 -3.37 -0.56 13.38
N ARG A 67 -3.11 -1.85 13.60
CA ARG A 67 -3.18 -2.48 14.93
C ARG A 67 -2.19 -1.84 15.89
N GLU A 68 -0.96 -1.59 15.46
CA GLU A 68 0.06 -0.95 16.27
C GLU A 68 -0.29 0.51 16.57
N VAL A 69 -0.86 1.26 15.61
CA VAL A 69 -1.39 2.61 15.86
C VAL A 69 -2.46 2.57 16.95
N ALA A 70 -3.47 1.70 16.83
CA ALA A 70 -4.54 1.57 17.82
C ALA A 70 -4.01 1.20 19.22
N ARG A 71 -3.04 0.28 19.28
CA ARG A 71 -2.38 -0.14 20.53
C ARG A 71 -1.65 1.03 21.19
N ARG A 72 -0.90 1.84 20.42
CA ARG A 72 -0.18 3.02 20.94
C ARG A 72 -1.12 4.12 21.44
N LEU A 73 -2.25 4.28 20.77
CA LEU A 73 -3.30 5.22 21.18
C LEU A 73 -4.14 4.69 22.34
N ASN A 74 -3.99 3.40 22.69
CA ASN A 74 -4.79 2.69 23.70
C ASN A 74 -6.31 2.82 23.44
N VAL A 75 -6.74 2.53 22.20
CA VAL A 75 -8.13 2.64 21.75
C VAL A 75 -8.59 1.37 21.02
N PRO A 76 -9.91 1.09 21.03
CA PRO A 76 -10.47 0.02 20.23
C PRO A 76 -10.22 0.26 18.73
N LEU A 77 -9.94 -0.82 17.98
CA LEU A 77 -9.76 -0.81 16.54
C LEU A 77 -10.98 -1.45 15.85
N GLU A 78 -11.49 -0.77 14.84
CA GLU A 78 -12.48 -1.30 13.91
C GLU A 78 -11.89 -1.38 12.51
N LEU A 79 -11.74 -2.60 11.97
CA LEU A 79 -11.16 -2.86 10.66
C LEU A 79 -12.24 -3.03 9.59
N HIS A 80 -12.09 -2.31 8.48
CA HIS A 80 -12.94 -2.41 7.30
C HIS A 80 -12.11 -2.84 6.09
N GLY A 81 -12.43 -4.00 5.50
CA GLY A 81 -11.74 -4.52 4.32
C GLY A 81 -12.37 -4.06 3.01
N PHE A 82 -11.53 -3.68 2.05
CA PHE A 82 -11.92 -3.26 0.70
C PHE A 82 -11.19 -4.09 -0.35
N ASP A 83 -11.92 -4.57 -1.33
CA ASP A 83 -11.43 -5.34 -2.47
C ASP A 83 -10.85 -4.47 -3.60
N PHE A 84 -10.90 -3.14 -3.41
CA PHE A 84 -10.37 -2.17 -4.36
C PHE A 84 -10.03 -0.84 -3.68
N SER A 85 -8.88 -0.25 -4.05
CA SER A 85 -8.41 0.99 -3.41
C SER A 85 -9.31 2.20 -3.63
N GLY A 86 -10.07 2.22 -4.74
CA GLY A 86 -11.05 3.27 -5.01
C GLY A 86 -12.22 3.26 -4.02
N LYS A 87 -12.74 2.09 -3.68
CA LYS A 87 -13.81 1.95 -2.68
C LYS A 87 -13.36 2.41 -1.29
N LEU A 88 -12.11 2.10 -0.92
CA LEU A 88 -11.53 2.60 0.32
C LEU A 88 -11.42 4.12 0.32
N ALA A 89 -10.93 4.71 -0.78
CA ALA A 89 -10.84 6.17 -0.91
C ALA A 89 -12.22 6.84 -0.82
N ASP A 90 -13.23 6.26 -1.46
CA ASP A 90 -14.62 6.76 -1.37
C ASP A 90 -15.14 6.72 0.08
N ALA A 91 -14.88 5.64 0.83
CA ALA A 91 -15.26 5.50 2.24
C ALA A 91 -14.55 6.52 3.14
N MET A 92 -13.27 6.81 2.88
CA MET A 92 -12.54 7.86 3.59
C MET A 92 -13.12 9.25 3.30
N ASN A 93 -13.41 9.55 2.03
CA ASN A 93 -14.02 10.82 1.63
C ASN A 93 -15.43 11.02 2.21
N ALA A 94 -16.15 9.93 2.42
CA ALA A 94 -17.46 9.95 3.08
C ALA A 94 -17.39 10.06 4.62
N GLY A 95 -16.17 10.12 5.21
CA GLY A 95 -15.97 10.20 6.66
C GLY A 95 -16.29 8.90 7.43
N ALA A 96 -16.41 7.77 6.72
CA ALA A 96 -16.65 6.46 7.33
C ALA A 96 -15.40 5.90 8.04
N LEU A 97 -14.21 6.38 7.70
CA LEU A 97 -12.93 5.89 8.19
C LEU A 97 -12.10 7.06 8.76
N ASP A 98 -11.24 6.74 9.72
CA ASP A 98 -10.31 7.69 10.32
C ASP A 98 -8.92 7.60 9.72
N ILE A 99 -8.49 6.38 9.34
CA ILE A 99 -7.23 6.14 8.61
C ILE A 99 -7.45 5.06 7.53
N GLY A 100 -6.56 5.04 6.54
CA GLY A 100 -6.58 4.03 5.48
C GLY A 100 -5.19 3.51 5.12
N GLY A 101 -5.02 2.17 5.06
CA GLY A 101 -3.87 1.53 4.41
C GLY A 101 -4.10 1.48 2.91
N ILE A 102 -3.57 2.45 2.18
CA ILE A 102 -3.89 2.69 0.77
C ILE A 102 -2.67 3.16 -0.03
N ALA A 103 -2.70 2.88 -1.33
CA ALA A 103 -1.77 3.52 -2.25
C ALA A 103 -2.01 5.04 -2.27
N GLY A 104 -0.97 5.81 -1.96
CA GLY A 104 -1.04 7.25 -1.81
C GLY A 104 0.17 7.98 -2.35
N GLY A 105 0.24 9.27 -2.08
CA GLY A 105 1.31 10.15 -2.52
C GLY A 105 1.00 10.90 -3.81
N SER A 106 2.00 11.68 -4.25
CA SER A 106 1.88 12.58 -5.39
C SER A 106 1.46 11.85 -6.67
N GLY A 107 0.45 12.37 -7.32
CA GLY A 107 -0.04 11.86 -8.60
C GLY A 107 -1.14 10.81 -8.53
N THR A 108 -1.61 10.45 -7.33
CA THR A 108 -2.73 9.52 -7.16
C THR A 108 -4.10 10.18 -7.34
N GLY A 109 -4.15 11.52 -7.36
CA GLY A 109 -5.40 12.30 -7.44
C GLY A 109 -6.19 12.35 -6.13
N ARG A 110 -5.60 11.91 -5.01
CA ARG A 110 -6.23 11.85 -3.68
C ARG A 110 -5.73 12.94 -2.73
N GLU A 111 -4.72 13.68 -3.15
CA GLU A 111 -4.02 14.70 -2.35
C GLU A 111 -4.91 15.89 -1.99
N GLY A 112 -6.03 16.06 -2.72
CA GLY A 112 -7.02 17.10 -2.43
C GLY A 112 -7.83 16.84 -1.16
N THR A 113 -8.02 15.58 -0.77
CA THR A 113 -8.93 15.18 0.33
C THR A 113 -8.23 14.44 1.45
N MET A 114 -7.00 13.95 1.24
CA MET A 114 -6.25 13.14 2.19
C MET A 114 -4.82 13.66 2.35
N ASP A 115 -4.29 13.51 3.56
CA ASP A 115 -2.87 13.59 3.85
C ASP A 115 -2.30 12.19 3.96
N PHE A 116 -1.03 12.02 3.56
CA PHE A 116 -0.36 10.73 3.51
C PHE A 116 0.91 10.75 4.36
N THR A 117 1.26 9.57 4.88
CA THR A 117 2.62 9.30 5.35
C THR A 117 3.57 9.20 4.16
N ALA A 118 4.88 9.13 4.41
CA ALA A 118 5.78 8.57 3.43
C ALA A 118 5.39 7.10 3.13
N GLY A 119 5.76 6.64 1.94
CA GLY A 119 5.57 5.24 1.59
C GLY A 119 6.31 4.31 2.54
N TYR A 120 5.66 3.24 2.97
CA TYR A 120 6.33 2.18 3.70
C TYR A 120 6.75 1.02 2.78
N LEU A 121 6.12 0.89 1.60
CA LEU A 121 6.49 -0.01 0.51
C LEU A 121 6.35 0.70 -0.83
N GLN A 122 7.15 0.25 -1.81
CA GLN A 122 7.09 0.68 -3.20
C GLN A 122 6.67 -0.50 -4.08
N ILE A 123 5.59 -0.31 -4.84
CA ILE A 123 5.05 -1.33 -5.74
C ILE A 123 5.17 -0.84 -7.19
N GLU A 124 5.85 -1.62 -8.01
CA GLU A 124 5.99 -1.31 -9.43
C GLU A 124 4.69 -1.51 -10.20
N THR A 125 4.43 -0.58 -11.13
CA THR A 125 3.37 -0.69 -12.12
C THR A 125 3.98 -0.93 -13.49
N THR A 126 3.31 -1.75 -14.31
CA THR A 126 3.73 -2.02 -15.68
C THR A 126 2.50 -2.33 -16.54
N TYR A 127 2.73 -2.82 -17.74
CA TYR A 127 1.70 -3.25 -18.66
C TYR A 127 1.77 -4.77 -18.90
N MET A 128 0.61 -5.36 -19.15
CA MET A 128 0.45 -6.70 -19.67
C MET A 128 -0.17 -6.59 -21.07
N VAL A 129 0.33 -7.37 -22.02
CA VAL A 129 -0.16 -7.43 -23.41
C VAL A 129 -0.79 -8.77 -23.68
N GLY A 130 -1.77 -8.78 -24.60
CA GLY A 130 -2.43 -10.00 -25.05
C GLY A 130 -1.54 -10.91 -25.90
N PRO A 131 -2.02 -12.13 -26.22
CA PRO A 131 -1.33 -13.07 -27.10
C PRO A 131 -1.03 -12.44 -28.47
N GLY A 132 0.18 -12.68 -28.99
CA GLY A 132 0.58 -12.20 -30.31
C GLY A 132 0.81 -10.69 -30.42
N SER A 133 0.68 -9.92 -29.35
CA SER A 133 0.87 -8.47 -29.38
C SER A 133 2.25 -8.08 -29.93
N PRO A 134 2.34 -7.10 -30.84
CA PRO A 134 3.61 -6.56 -31.34
C PRO A 134 4.33 -5.66 -30.33
N ILE A 135 3.61 -5.17 -29.29
CA ILE A 135 4.15 -4.29 -28.24
C ILE A 135 5.17 -5.08 -27.41
N ARG A 136 6.41 -4.60 -27.32
CA ARG A 136 7.53 -5.30 -26.69
C ARG A 136 8.06 -4.57 -25.45
N ALA A 137 7.93 -3.25 -25.39
CA ALA A 137 8.48 -2.41 -24.35
C ALA A 137 7.45 -1.36 -23.88
N ILE A 138 7.71 -0.75 -22.72
CA ILE A 138 6.90 0.35 -22.18
C ILE A 138 6.78 1.51 -23.20
N ALA A 139 7.86 1.80 -23.92
CA ALA A 139 7.90 2.88 -24.91
C ALA A 139 6.96 2.65 -26.11
N ASP A 140 6.61 1.39 -26.39
CA ASP A 140 5.72 1.04 -27.51
C ASP A 140 4.23 1.26 -27.19
N VAL A 141 3.90 1.61 -25.94
CA VAL A 141 2.50 1.70 -25.48
C VAL A 141 1.84 3.01 -25.89
N ASP A 142 2.58 4.13 -25.90
CA ASP A 142 1.97 5.45 -26.19
C ASP A 142 1.89 5.74 -27.70
N LEU A 143 1.13 4.92 -28.41
CA LEU A 143 0.87 5.09 -29.86
C LEU A 143 -0.63 5.35 -30.11
N PRO A 144 -1.01 6.07 -31.18
CA PRO A 144 -2.41 6.45 -31.45
C PRO A 144 -3.36 5.26 -31.64
N SER A 145 -2.83 4.10 -32.05
CA SER A 145 -3.61 2.87 -32.25
C SER A 145 -3.75 2.02 -30.99
N VAL A 146 -3.10 2.38 -29.87
CA VAL A 146 -3.06 1.57 -28.65
C VAL A 146 -4.15 2.01 -27.68
N ARG A 147 -4.94 1.04 -27.23
CA ARG A 147 -5.94 1.20 -26.17
C ARG A 147 -5.38 0.60 -24.88
N VAL A 148 -5.26 1.45 -23.86
CA VAL A 148 -4.72 1.08 -22.53
C VAL A 148 -5.87 0.84 -21.58
N GLY A 149 -6.14 -0.43 -21.25
CA GLY A 149 -7.09 -0.83 -20.23
C GLY A 149 -6.56 -0.51 -18.83
N VAL A 150 -7.37 0.09 -17.99
CA VAL A 150 -7.01 0.44 -16.62
C VAL A 150 -8.24 0.42 -15.71
N ALA A 151 -8.06 -0.01 -14.46
CA ALA A 151 -9.13 0.10 -13.46
C ALA A 151 -9.42 1.57 -13.14
N ASP A 152 -10.68 1.96 -13.24
CA ASP A 152 -11.13 3.29 -12.82
C ASP A 152 -10.85 3.47 -11.31
N LYS A 153 -10.54 4.71 -10.90
CA LYS A 153 -10.14 5.05 -9.52
C LYS A 153 -8.89 4.30 -8.98
N SER A 154 -8.11 3.61 -9.85
CA SER A 154 -6.78 3.12 -9.45
C SER A 154 -5.83 4.29 -9.15
N ALA A 155 -4.84 4.07 -8.26
CA ALA A 155 -3.90 5.11 -7.85
C ALA A 155 -3.00 5.61 -9.00
N PHE A 156 -2.85 4.84 -10.08
CA PHE A 156 -1.98 5.18 -11.21
C PHE A 156 -2.75 5.67 -12.45
N ARG A 157 -4.09 5.59 -12.49
CA ARG A 157 -4.87 6.11 -13.62
C ARG A 157 -4.65 7.62 -13.86
N PRO A 158 -4.63 8.50 -12.83
CA PRO A 158 -4.36 9.92 -13.05
C PRO A 158 -2.97 10.19 -13.64
N PHE A 159 -1.96 9.38 -13.28
CA PHE A 159 -0.64 9.44 -13.89
C PHE A 159 -0.71 9.11 -15.40
N LEU A 160 -1.35 7.99 -15.77
CA LEU A 160 -1.52 7.59 -17.15
C LEU A 160 -2.26 8.66 -17.97
N ALA A 161 -3.33 9.23 -17.43
CA ALA A 161 -4.10 10.30 -18.08
C ALA A 161 -3.28 11.56 -18.38
N ARG A 162 -2.24 11.84 -17.58
CA ARG A 162 -1.34 12.99 -17.81
C ARG A 162 -0.19 12.68 -18.75
N THR A 163 0.31 11.44 -18.71
CA THR A 163 1.59 11.08 -19.37
C THR A 163 1.40 10.47 -20.74
N LEU A 164 0.37 9.69 -20.96
CA LEU A 164 0.02 9.19 -22.29
C LEU A 164 -0.48 10.35 -23.17
N LYS A 165 0.12 10.48 -24.36
CA LYS A 165 -0.18 11.57 -25.29
C LYS A 165 -0.95 11.09 -26.52
N ASN A 166 -0.73 9.83 -26.89
CA ASN A 166 -1.24 9.27 -28.13
C ASN A 166 -2.21 8.11 -27.86
N ALA A 167 -1.91 7.24 -26.92
CA ALA A 167 -2.73 6.09 -26.56
C ALA A 167 -4.06 6.50 -25.90
N THR A 168 -5.10 5.71 -26.14
CA THR A 168 -6.43 5.93 -25.54
C THR A 168 -6.60 5.11 -24.28
N LEU A 169 -7.01 5.75 -23.17
CA LEU A 169 -7.38 5.04 -21.94
C LEU A 169 -8.81 4.48 -22.05
N VAL A 170 -8.94 3.18 -21.76
CA VAL A 170 -10.21 2.47 -21.63
C VAL A 170 -10.34 2.01 -20.17
N THR A 171 -11.43 2.38 -19.51
CA THR A 171 -11.58 2.12 -18.06
C THR A 171 -12.61 1.05 -17.76
N GLY A 172 -12.31 0.22 -16.75
CA GLY A 172 -13.26 -0.70 -16.12
C GLY A 172 -13.43 -0.39 -14.63
N PRO A 173 -14.58 -0.69 -14.00
CA PRO A 173 -14.89 -0.30 -12.63
C PRO A 173 -14.02 -0.97 -11.55
N GLY A 174 -13.11 -1.85 -11.90
CA GLY A 174 -12.16 -2.51 -10.99
C GLY A 174 -11.18 -3.39 -11.76
N ASN A 175 -10.23 -4.02 -11.05
CA ASN A 175 -9.21 -4.83 -11.68
C ASN A 175 -9.76 -6.00 -12.53
N PRO A 176 -10.78 -6.77 -12.08
CA PRO A 176 -11.36 -7.84 -12.91
C PRO A 176 -11.91 -7.32 -14.23
N THR A 177 -12.65 -6.21 -14.23
CA THR A 177 -13.21 -5.62 -15.44
C THR A 177 -12.12 -5.05 -16.34
N ALA A 178 -11.07 -4.44 -15.78
CA ALA A 178 -9.94 -3.97 -16.57
C ALA A 178 -9.20 -5.14 -17.25
N PHE A 179 -9.07 -6.30 -16.60
CA PHE A 179 -8.53 -7.51 -17.20
C PHE A 179 -9.41 -8.03 -18.35
N GLU A 180 -10.74 -7.99 -18.18
CA GLU A 180 -11.68 -8.37 -19.24
C GLU A 180 -11.58 -7.49 -20.48
N LEU A 181 -11.25 -6.21 -20.35
CA LEU A 181 -11.00 -5.33 -21.51
C LEU A 181 -9.84 -5.87 -22.37
N LEU A 182 -8.75 -6.34 -21.74
CA LEU A 182 -7.65 -6.97 -22.47
C LEU A 182 -8.08 -8.32 -23.08
N ARG A 183 -8.73 -9.17 -22.29
CA ARG A 183 -9.15 -10.53 -22.69
C ARG A 183 -10.12 -10.51 -23.87
N SER A 184 -11.04 -9.55 -23.91
CA SER A 184 -12.03 -9.39 -24.98
C SER A 184 -11.53 -8.60 -26.20
N GLY A 185 -10.26 -8.12 -26.18
CA GLY A 185 -9.72 -7.29 -27.25
C GLY A 185 -10.28 -5.87 -27.30
N GLN A 186 -10.94 -5.40 -26.24
CA GLN A 186 -11.36 -4.00 -26.10
C GLN A 186 -10.19 -3.08 -25.70
N ALA A 187 -9.14 -3.63 -25.10
CA ALA A 187 -7.85 -2.99 -24.86
C ALA A 187 -6.72 -3.83 -25.47
N ASP A 188 -5.64 -3.17 -25.86
CA ASP A 188 -4.45 -3.78 -26.43
C ASP A 188 -3.40 -4.09 -25.37
N VAL A 189 -3.41 -3.31 -24.30
CA VAL A 189 -2.59 -3.49 -23.09
C VAL A 189 -3.43 -3.27 -21.83
N LEU A 190 -3.05 -3.94 -20.74
CA LEU A 190 -3.61 -3.73 -19.41
C LEU A 190 -2.55 -3.08 -18.51
N ALA A 191 -2.84 -1.90 -17.94
CA ALA A 191 -2.02 -1.28 -16.93
C ALA A 191 -2.37 -1.82 -15.53
N GLY A 192 -1.36 -2.16 -14.72
CA GLY A 192 -1.59 -2.71 -13.38
C GLY A 192 -0.35 -2.76 -12.50
N LEU A 193 -0.53 -3.20 -11.27
CA LEU A 193 0.57 -3.55 -10.38
C LEU A 193 1.26 -4.81 -10.92
N ARG A 194 2.58 -4.80 -11.04
CA ARG A 194 3.36 -5.89 -11.66
C ARG A 194 2.96 -7.27 -11.11
N HIS A 195 2.93 -7.44 -9.78
CA HIS A 195 2.60 -8.73 -9.18
C HIS A 195 1.18 -9.20 -9.51
N GLN A 196 0.18 -8.28 -9.56
CA GLN A 196 -1.19 -8.62 -9.94
C GLN A 196 -1.27 -9.03 -11.42
N LEU A 197 -0.55 -8.33 -12.30
CA LEU A 197 -0.47 -8.72 -13.72
C LEU A 197 0.17 -10.09 -13.90
N MET A 198 1.22 -10.40 -13.14
CA MET A 198 1.85 -11.72 -13.14
C MET A 198 0.93 -12.81 -12.61
N GLU A 199 0.08 -12.50 -11.63
CA GLU A 199 -0.91 -13.44 -11.07
C GLU A 199 -2.03 -13.77 -12.07
N VAL A 200 -2.49 -12.79 -12.85
CA VAL A 200 -3.57 -13.01 -13.82
C VAL A 200 -3.08 -13.45 -15.20
N ALA A 201 -1.79 -13.27 -15.54
CA ALA A 201 -1.24 -13.64 -16.83
C ALA A 201 -1.49 -15.11 -17.23
N PRO A 202 -1.42 -16.12 -16.33
CA PRO A 202 -1.76 -17.50 -16.66
C PRO A 202 -3.21 -17.71 -17.15
N GLN A 203 -4.14 -16.80 -16.80
CA GLN A 203 -5.54 -16.85 -17.24
C GLN A 203 -5.72 -16.42 -18.71
N LEU A 204 -4.67 -15.86 -19.33
CA LEU A 204 -4.64 -15.48 -20.76
C LEU A 204 -3.37 -16.04 -21.41
N PRO A 205 -3.35 -17.33 -21.80
CA PRO A 205 -2.17 -17.99 -22.35
C PRO A 205 -1.59 -17.23 -23.56
N GLY A 206 -0.27 -17.05 -23.58
CA GLY A 206 0.44 -16.27 -24.59
C GLY A 206 0.50 -14.76 -24.30
N SER A 207 -0.14 -14.28 -23.26
CA SER A 207 0.05 -12.93 -22.76
C SER A 207 1.45 -12.74 -22.17
N ARG A 208 1.89 -11.48 -22.03
CA ARG A 208 3.20 -11.13 -21.48
C ARG A 208 3.07 -9.89 -20.59
N VAL A 209 3.69 -9.93 -19.42
CA VAL A 209 3.94 -8.75 -18.60
C VAL A 209 5.24 -8.10 -19.10
N LEU A 210 5.19 -6.81 -19.44
CA LEU A 210 6.33 -6.10 -19.99
C LEU A 210 7.40 -5.84 -18.91
N ASP A 211 8.65 -5.89 -19.32
CA ASP A 211 9.78 -5.45 -18.50
C ASP A 211 9.75 -3.92 -18.28
N GLY A 212 10.44 -3.46 -17.26
CA GLY A 212 10.43 -2.05 -16.87
C GLY A 212 9.14 -1.65 -16.16
N ARG A 213 9.02 -0.38 -15.84
CA ARG A 213 7.87 0.18 -15.11
C ARG A 213 7.52 1.57 -15.64
N PHE A 214 6.24 1.93 -15.62
CA PHE A 214 5.83 3.30 -15.94
C PHE A 214 5.71 4.18 -14.67
N LEU A 215 5.48 3.58 -13.51
CA LEU A 215 5.37 4.28 -12.23
C LEU A 215 5.73 3.34 -11.08
N VAL A 216 6.15 3.91 -9.95
CA VAL A 216 6.20 3.25 -8.65
C VAL A 216 5.08 3.83 -7.79
N VAL A 217 4.21 2.96 -7.27
CA VAL A 217 3.12 3.35 -6.38
C VAL A 217 3.54 3.10 -4.93
N GLU A 218 3.49 4.14 -4.12
CA GLU A 218 3.79 4.00 -2.71
C GLU A 218 2.59 3.51 -1.91
N GLN A 219 2.83 2.57 -1.00
CA GLN A 219 1.84 2.17 0.00
C GLN A 219 2.03 3.02 1.26
N THR A 220 0.96 3.63 1.72
CA THR A 220 0.97 4.66 2.77
C THR A 220 -0.12 4.39 3.80
N LEU A 221 -0.04 5.09 4.93
CA LEU A 221 -1.23 5.37 5.73
C LEU A 221 -1.77 6.75 5.35
N ALA A 222 -3.06 6.80 5.08
CA ALA A 222 -3.78 8.03 4.77
C ALA A 222 -4.69 8.45 5.93
N ILE A 223 -4.92 9.75 6.06
CA ILE A 223 -5.85 10.38 7.00
C ILE A 223 -6.62 11.48 6.25
N PRO A 224 -7.92 11.72 6.53
CA PRO A 224 -8.63 12.85 5.96
C PRO A 224 -7.94 14.19 6.24
N LYS A 225 -7.93 15.09 5.27
CA LYS A 225 -7.33 16.44 5.44
C LYS A 225 -7.96 17.21 6.59
N GLY A 226 -7.15 18.16 7.14
CA GLY A 226 -7.55 18.99 8.26
C GLY A 226 -7.34 18.32 9.64
N ARG A 227 -6.68 17.17 9.66
CA ARG A 227 -6.32 16.43 10.87
C ARG A 227 -4.80 16.43 11.05
N ASP A 228 -4.20 17.63 11.15
CA ASP A 228 -2.76 17.87 11.00
C ASP A 228 -1.90 17.19 12.08
N ALA A 229 -2.37 17.19 13.33
CA ALA A 229 -1.66 16.52 14.43
C ALA A 229 -1.68 14.99 14.27
N GLY A 230 -2.79 14.43 13.83
CA GLY A 230 -2.92 13.01 13.47
C GLY A 230 -2.03 12.65 12.29
N ALA A 231 -2.01 13.46 11.24
CA ALA A 231 -1.17 13.27 10.08
C ALA A 231 0.32 13.30 10.43
N LYS A 232 0.74 14.25 11.27
CA LYS A 232 2.11 14.34 11.79
C LYS A 232 2.48 13.08 12.58
N TYR A 233 1.62 12.66 13.49
CA TYR A 233 1.84 11.45 14.29
C TYR A 233 2.00 10.19 13.42
N LEU A 234 1.15 10.01 12.40
CA LEU A 234 1.26 8.87 11.49
C LEU A 234 2.55 8.90 10.67
N ARG A 235 3.02 10.09 10.23
CA ARG A 235 4.30 10.22 9.52
C ARG A 235 5.48 9.80 10.39
N GLU A 236 5.53 10.27 11.63
CA GLU A 236 6.58 9.90 12.60
C GLU A 236 6.53 8.40 12.92
N PHE A 237 5.33 7.84 13.10
CA PHE A 237 5.10 6.42 13.33
C PHE A 237 5.64 5.55 12.18
N ILE A 238 5.37 5.91 10.92
CA ILE A 238 5.85 5.14 9.77
C ILE A 238 7.39 5.17 9.68
N GLU A 239 8.02 6.32 9.90
CA GLU A 239 9.50 6.41 9.90
C GLU A 239 10.12 5.56 11.02
N GLU A 240 9.54 5.59 12.21
CA GLU A 240 9.94 4.71 13.31
C GLU A 240 9.73 3.23 12.97
N ALA A 241 8.58 2.87 12.37
CA ALA A 241 8.29 1.49 11.98
C ALA A 241 9.28 0.96 10.92
N LYS A 242 9.76 1.82 10.00
CA LYS A 242 10.86 1.51 9.09
C LYS A 242 12.15 1.27 9.86
N ALA A 243 12.57 2.25 10.69
CA ALA A 243 13.84 2.24 11.40
C ALA A 243 13.99 1.07 12.38
N THR A 244 12.89 0.69 13.06
CA THR A 244 12.87 -0.44 14.01
C THR A 244 12.76 -1.81 13.35
N GLY A 245 12.59 -1.87 12.02
CA GLY A 245 12.38 -3.11 11.27
C GLY A 245 10.99 -3.73 11.49
N PHE A 246 10.03 -2.99 12.07
CA PHE A 246 8.66 -3.48 12.27
C PHE A 246 8.03 -3.93 10.95
N ILE A 247 8.14 -3.10 9.89
CA ILE A 247 7.58 -3.38 8.57
C ILE A 247 8.22 -4.62 7.95
N ALA A 248 9.55 -4.75 8.02
CA ALA A 248 10.28 -5.91 7.49
C ALA A 248 9.85 -7.22 8.17
N ARG A 249 9.70 -7.20 9.50
CA ARG A 249 9.22 -8.37 10.25
C ARG A 249 7.79 -8.74 9.89
N SER A 250 6.89 -7.77 9.77
CA SER A 250 5.49 -8.02 9.38
C SER A 250 5.39 -8.59 7.95
N LEU A 251 6.18 -8.07 7.01
CA LEU A 251 6.28 -8.64 5.66
C LEU A 251 6.76 -10.10 5.67
N ALA A 252 7.80 -10.40 6.43
CA ALA A 252 8.31 -11.76 6.55
C ALA A 252 7.25 -12.72 7.13
N GLN A 253 6.51 -12.30 8.16
CA GLN A 253 5.42 -13.06 8.77
C GLN A 253 4.24 -13.27 7.80
N SER A 254 4.04 -12.32 6.87
CA SER A 254 3.00 -12.40 5.84
C SER A 254 3.42 -13.14 4.57
N GLY A 255 4.61 -13.77 4.56
CA GLY A 255 5.12 -14.53 3.42
C GLY A 255 5.84 -13.70 2.36
N HIS A 256 6.17 -12.44 2.63
CA HIS A 256 6.81 -11.51 1.70
C HIS A 256 8.19 -11.00 2.17
N PRO A 257 9.13 -11.89 2.61
CA PRO A 257 10.42 -11.45 3.21
C PRO A 257 11.32 -10.67 2.24
N ASN A 258 11.12 -10.85 0.94
CA ASN A 258 11.94 -10.23 -0.10
C ASN A 258 11.37 -8.89 -0.64
N VAL A 259 10.22 -8.44 -0.14
CA VAL A 259 9.67 -7.14 -0.53
C VAL A 259 10.43 -6.04 0.20
N PRO A 260 11.07 -5.11 -0.52
CA PRO A 260 11.87 -4.07 0.12
C PRO A 260 10.98 -3.06 0.84
N VAL A 261 11.39 -2.71 2.05
CA VAL A 261 10.84 -1.56 2.77
C VAL A 261 11.30 -0.27 2.08
N SER A 262 10.42 0.72 1.95
CA SER A 262 10.81 2.02 1.39
C SER A 262 11.91 2.67 2.24
N PRO A 263 12.84 3.41 1.61
CA PRO A 263 13.85 4.17 2.35
C PRO A 263 13.19 5.22 3.26
N PRO A 264 13.92 5.75 4.25
CA PRO A 264 13.45 6.90 5.02
C PRO A 264 13.03 8.04 4.10
N ALA A 265 11.98 8.79 4.49
CA ALA A 265 11.61 9.99 3.77
C ALA A 265 12.82 10.94 3.74
N GLY A 266 13.13 11.52 2.58
CA GLY A 266 14.15 12.56 2.48
C GLY A 266 13.81 13.73 3.40
N LYS A 267 14.84 14.25 4.08
CA LYS A 267 14.73 15.46 4.91
C LYS A 267 14.54 16.70 4.03
#